data_05cdacb86f513c78a261a7040790465b
#
_entry.id   05cdacb86f513c78a261a7040790465b
#
_cell.length_a   1.000
_cell.length_b   1.000
_cell.length_c   1.000
_cell.angle_alpha   90.00
_cell.angle_beta   90.00
_cell.angle_gamma   90.00
#
_symmetry.space_group_name_H-M   'P 1'
#
loop_
_entity.id
_entity.type
_entity.pdbx_description
1 polymer ?
#
loop_
_entity_poly.entity_id
_entity_poly.type
_entity_poly.pdbx_seq_one_letter_code
_entity_poly.pdbx_strand_id
1 'polypeptide(L)'
;MAILINEKTRVLVQGITGRTGAFGTRAMLEYGTKVVAGVTPGRRGESVWGIPVFNTVKEAIEEVGPIDLSVTFVPAPQVKDAVIEALEAGIKNVVVPAERVPLHDILVMVSKAKAMNARIIGPGSLGLISPGKASAGWIGGARELIEESFRPGKRRSHL
;
A
#
# COMPACT_ATOMS: atom_id res chain seq x y z
N MET A 1 11.13 -15.60 7.21
CA MET A 1 9.95 -15.11 7.98
C MET A 1 9.55 -13.75 7.43
N ALA A 2 8.28 -13.53 7.17
CA ALA A 2 7.76 -12.22 6.79
C ALA A 2 7.26 -11.49 8.04
N ILE A 3 7.56 -10.18 8.16
CA ILE A 3 7.23 -9.40 9.36
C ILE A 3 5.91 -8.65 9.20
N LEU A 4 5.76 -7.88 8.11
CA LEU A 4 4.59 -7.03 7.89
C LEU A 4 3.71 -7.51 6.73
N ILE A 5 4.29 -8.13 5.72
CA ILE A 5 3.57 -8.63 4.53
C ILE A 5 4.00 -10.03 4.16
N ASN A 6 3.08 -10.80 3.63
CA ASN A 6 3.29 -12.14 3.10
C ASN A 6 2.29 -12.42 1.95
N GLU A 7 2.29 -13.63 1.45
CA GLU A 7 1.42 -14.08 0.36
C GLU A 7 -0.09 -14.04 0.69
N LYS A 8 -0.45 -13.96 1.98
CA LYS A 8 -1.84 -13.89 2.45
C LYS A 8 -2.30 -12.45 2.71
N THR A 9 -1.37 -11.49 2.76
CA THR A 9 -1.68 -10.09 3.06
C THR A 9 -2.64 -9.51 2.03
N ARG A 10 -3.77 -9.02 2.49
CA ARG A 10 -4.82 -8.40 1.67
C ARG A 10 -4.59 -6.89 1.61
N VAL A 11 -4.36 -6.39 0.40
CA VAL A 11 -3.96 -5.01 0.16
C VAL A 11 -5.09 -4.21 -0.48
N LEU A 12 -5.31 -2.99 0.03
CA LEU A 12 -6.16 -1.96 -0.56
C LEU A 12 -5.29 -0.84 -1.11
N VAL A 13 -5.70 -0.26 -2.23
CA VAL A 13 -5.04 0.90 -2.83
C VAL A 13 -5.94 2.12 -2.80
N GLN A 14 -5.56 3.15 -2.06
CA GLN A 14 -6.23 4.46 -2.08
C GLN A 14 -5.64 5.32 -3.21
N GLY A 15 -6.51 5.96 -3.99
CA GLY A 15 -6.11 6.68 -5.20
C GLY A 15 -5.83 5.78 -6.39
N ILE A 16 -6.45 4.61 -6.46
CA ILE A 16 -6.19 3.56 -7.46
C ILE A 16 -6.42 4.03 -8.89
N THR A 17 -7.35 4.94 -9.15
CA THR A 17 -7.68 5.43 -10.49
C THR A 17 -6.70 6.49 -11.01
N GLY A 18 -5.86 7.04 -10.13
CA GLY A 18 -4.80 7.96 -10.54
C GLY A 18 -3.67 7.24 -11.28
N ARG A 19 -2.87 8.01 -12.04
CA ARG A 19 -1.74 7.45 -12.81
C ARG A 19 -0.79 6.61 -11.93
N THR A 20 -0.37 7.16 -10.80
CA THR A 20 0.56 6.49 -9.87
C THR A 20 -0.11 5.29 -9.19
N GLY A 21 -1.37 5.43 -8.79
CA GLY A 21 -2.14 4.35 -8.18
C GLY A 21 -2.35 3.17 -9.13
N ALA A 22 -2.73 3.43 -10.37
CA ALA A 22 -2.90 2.40 -11.39
C ALA A 22 -1.57 1.70 -11.72
N PHE A 23 -0.47 2.47 -11.85
CA PHE A 23 0.86 1.92 -12.09
C PHE A 23 1.35 1.04 -10.92
N GLY A 24 1.23 1.55 -9.67
CA GLY A 24 1.61 0.80 -8.48
C GLY A 24 0.79 -0.46 -8.28
N THR A 25 -0.51 -0.40 -8.57
CA THR A 25 -1.40 -1.57 -8.51
C THR A 25 -0.95 -2.65 -9.51
N ARG A 26 -0.64 -2.27 -10.74
CA ARG A 26 -0.14 -3.20 -11.75
C ARG A 26 1.16 -3.87 -11.28
N ALA A 27 2.12 -3.09 -10.78
CA ALA A 27 3.39 -3.63 -10.29
C ALA A 27 3.19 -4.63 -9.13
N MET A 28 2.28 -4.32 -8.20
CA MET A 28 1.94 -5.24 -7.11
C MET A 28 1.30 -6.53 -7.62
N LEU A 29 0.36 -6.45 -8.56
CA LEU A 29 -0.30 -7.61 -9.15
C LEU A 29 0.69 -8.49 -9.92
N GLU A 30 1.58 -7.90 -10.71
CA GLU A 30 2.64 -8.60 -11.43
C GLU A 30 3.61 -9.32 -10.48
N TYR A 31 3.85 -8.76 -9.30
CA TYR A 31 4.64 -9.40 -8.26
C TYR A 31 3.92 -10.58 -7.58
N GLY A 32 2.61 -10.67 -7.70
CA GLY A 32 1.77 -11.68 -7.07
C GLY A 32 1.12 -11.24 -5.76
N THR A 33 1.13 -9.93 -5.46
CA THR A 33 0.47 -9.37 -4.27
C THR A 33 -1.05 -9.47 -4.41
N LYS A 34 -1.72 -9.79 -3.31
CA LYS A 34 -3.18 -9.90 -3.23
C LYS A 34 -3.81 -8.51 -3.04
N VAL A 35 -3.91 -7.74 -4.11
CA VAL A 35 -4.69 -6.50 -4.12
C VAL A 35 -6.16 -6.87 -4.27
N VAL A 36 -7.00 -6.50 -3.31
CA VAL A 36 -8.41 -6.92 -3.25
C VAL A 36 -9.40 -5.81 -3.53
N ALA A 37 -9.00 -4.55 -3.32
CA ALA A 37 -9.86 -3.40 -3.55
C ALA A 37 -9.06 -2.13 -3.83
N GLY A 38 -9.70 -1.18 -4.49
CA GLY A 38 -9.22 0.18 -4.63
C GLY A 38 -10.25 1.18 -4.11
N VAL A 39 -9.78 2.35 -3.71
CA VAL A 39 -10.63 3.45 -3.26
C VAL A 39 -10.28 4.71 -4.02
N THR A 40 -11.28 5.32 -4.62
CA THR A 40 -11.23 6.68 -5.16
C THR A 40 -12.63 7.28 -5.03
N PRO A 41 -12.80 8.36 -4.26
CA PRO A 41 -14.11 9.00 -4.09
C PRO A 41 -14.76 9.36 -5.42
N GLY A 42 -16.02 9.02 -5.57
CA GLY A 42 -16.81 9.28 -6.78
C GLY A 42 -16.59 8.28 -7.93
N ARG A 43 -15.81 7.21 -7.74
CA ARG A 43 -15.47 6.22 -8.77
C ARG A 43 -15.98 4.81 -8.49
N ARG A 44 -16.93 4.67 -7.57
CA ARG A 44 -17.54 3.37 -7.26
C ARG A 44 -18.10 2.72 -8.51
N GLY A 45 -17.82 1.42 -8.66
CA GLY A 45 -18.29 0.62 -9.81
C GLY A 45 -17.30 0.57 -10.97
N GLU A 46 -16.26 1.39 -10.94
CA GLU A 46 -15.14 1.23 -11.88
C GLU A 46 -14.24 0.04 -11.49
N SER A 47 -13.35 -0.34 -12.37
CA SER A 47 -12.30 -1.30 -12.07
C SER A 47 -10.97 -0.84 -12.66
N VAL A 48 -9.88 -1.15 -11.96
CA VAL A 48 -8.51 -0.89 -12.40
C VAL A 48 -7.75 -2.20 -12.37
N TRP A 49 -7.30 -2.68 -13.52
CA TRP A 49 -6.64 -4.00 -13.66
C TRP A 49 -7.48 -5.15 -13.08
N GLY A 50 -8.81 -5.06 -13.19
CA GLY A 50 -9.74 -6.04 -12.62
C GLY A 50 -10.01 -5.88 -11.12
N ILE A 51 -9.40 -4.89 -10.46
CA ILE A 51 -9.64 -4.61 -9.05
C ILE A 51 -10.84 -3.66 -8.92
N PRO A 52 -11.87 -4.01 -8.12
CA PRO A 52 -13.04 -3.17 -7.93
C PRO A 52 -12.71 -1.89 -7.18
N VAL A 53 -13.34 -0.79 -7.58
CA VAL A 53 -13.16 0.54 -6.98
C VAL A 53 -14.38 0.94 -6.15
N PHE A 54 -14.13 1.44 -4.96
CA PHE A 54 -15.12 1.92 -4.00
C PHE A 54 -14.92 3.41 -3.68
N ASN A 55 -15.94 4.06 -3.11
CA ASN A 55 -15.81 5.45 -2.69
C ASN A 55 -15.03 5.61 -1.40
N THR A 56 -15.17 4.67 -0.48
CA THR A 56 -14.54 4.71 0.85
C THR A 56 -13.88 3.39 1.22
N VAL A 57 -12.94 3.46 2.16
CA VAL A 57 -12.29 2.26 2.73
C VAL A 57 -13.31 1.39 3.45
N LYS A 58 -14.27 2.00 4.15
CA LYS A 58 -15.33 1.29 4.86
C LYS A 58 -16.18 0.47 3.89
N GLU A 59 -16.67 1.08 2.79
CA GLU A 59 -17.40 0.36 1.74
C GLU A 59 -16.59 -0.82 1.19
N ALA A 60 -15.29 -0.61 0.92
CA ALA A 60 -14.44 -1.68 0.43
C ALA A 60 -14.39 -2.85 1.40
N ILE A 61 -14.20 -2.60 2.71
CA ILE A 61 -14.15 -3.67 3.72
C ILE A 61 -15.49 -4.40 3.85
N GLU A 62 -16.60 -3.68 3.77
CA GLU A 62 -17.93 -4.29 3.81
C GLU A 62 -18.17 -5.28 2.65
N GLU A 63 -17.64 -4.97 1.46
CA GLU A 63 -17.81 -5.79 0.25
C GLU A 63 -16.77 -6.92 0.12
N VAL A 64 -15.49 -6.62 0.38
CA VAL A 64 -14.41 -7.60 0.13
C VAL A 64 -13.88 -8.28 1.39
N GLY A 65 -14.34 -7.86 2.58
CA GLY A 65 -13.87 -8.37 3.85
C GLY A 65 -12.63 -7.68 4.39
N PRO A 66 -11.99 -8.25 5.43
CA PRO A 66 -10.87 -7.63 6.14
C PRO A 66 -9.70 -7.29 5.22
N ILE A 67 -9.07 -6.15 5.48
CA ILE A 67 -7.89 -5.65 4.76
C ILE A 67 -6.76 -5.45 5.77
N ASP A 68 -5.56 -5.95 5.43
CA ASP A 68 -4.40 -5.94 6.31
C ASP A 68 -3.53 -4.71 6.12
N LEU A 69 -3.49 -4.17 4.89
CA LEU A 69 -2.60 -3.10 4.52
C LEU A 69 -3.24 -2.17 3.47
N SER A 70 -3.07 -0.87 3.64
CA SER A 70 -3.40 0.13 2.62
C SER A 70 -2.14 0.77 2.05
N VAL A 71 -2.12 0.99 0.74
CA VAL A 71 -1.12 1.84 0.06
C VAL A 71 -1.81 3.10 -0.45
N THR A 72 -1.33 4.28 -0.03
CA THR A 72 -1.96 5.56 -0.35
C THR A 72 -1.26 6.25 -1.52
N PHE A 73 -1.80 6.12 -2.72
CA PHE A 73 -1.31 6.83 -3.91
C PHE A 73 -2.14 8.10 -4.17
N VAL A 74 -2.10 9.02 -3.21
CA VAL A 74 -2.80 10.31 -3.30
C VAL A 74 -1.80 11.46 -3.18
N PRO A 75 -2.13 12.66 -3.72
CA PRO A 75 -1.28 13.84 -3.56
C PRO A 75 -1.04 14.21 -2.10
N ALA A 76 0.11 14.82 -1.80
CA ALA A 76 0.53 15.16 -0.44
C ALA A 76 -0.55 15.86 0.42
N PRO A 77 -1.34 16.83 -0.09
CA PRO A 77 -2.40 17.46 0.70
C PRO A 77 -3.55 16.54 1.12
N GLN A 78 -3.72 15.40 0.42
CA GLN A 78 -4.80 14.44 0.68
C GLN A 78 -4.34 13.25 1.54
N VAL A 79 -3.04 13.12 1.80
CA VAL A 79 -2.45 11.96 2.50
C VAL A 79 -3.00 11.82 3.91
N LYS A 80 -3.09 12.90 4.67
CA LYS A 80 -3.59 12.85 6.04
C LYS A 80 -4.99 12.22 6.09
N ASP A 81 -5.91 12.73 5.29
CA ASP A 81 -7.31 12.27 5.30
C ASP A 81 -7.41 10.80 4.85
N ALA A 82 -6.67 10.41 3.82
CA ALA A 82 -6.62 9.02 3.36
C ALA A 82 -6.06 8.06 4.43
N VAL A 83 -4.99 8.46 5.12
CA VAL A 83 -4.40 7.66 6.20
C VAL A 83 -5.36 7.53 7.38
N ILE A 84 -5.97 8.63 7.82
CA ILE A 84 -6.94 8.62 8.92
C ILE A 84 -8.13 7.71 8.58
N GLU A 85 -8.66 7.81 7.36
CA GLU A 85 -9.75 6.95 6.88
C GLU A 85 -9.38 5.45 6.97
N ALA A 86 -8.19 5.08 6.49
CA ALA A 86 -7.71 3.70 6.56
C ALA A 86 -7.57 3.21 8.01
N LEU A 87 -7.01 4.03 8.89
CA LEU A 87 -6.84 3.70 10.30
C LEU A 87 -8.19 3.55 11.01
N GLU A 88 -9.13 4.45 10.80
CA GLU A 88 -10.48 4.41 11.39
C GLU A 88 -11.29 3.21 10.90
N ALA A 89 -11.05 2.75 9.68
CA ALA A 89 -11.63 1.53 9.14
C ALA A 89 -10.98 0.24 9.71
N GLY A 90 -9.96 0.36 10.56
CA GLY A 90 -9.32 -0.75 11.26
C GLY A 90 -8.08 -1.32 10.58
N ILE A 91 -7.59 -0.72 9.50
CA ILE A 91 -6.36 -1.15 8.83
C ILE A 91 -5.15 -0.81 9.71
N LYS A 92 -4.29 -1.79 9.94
CA LYS A 92 -3.16 -1.67 10.89
C LYS A 92 -1.83 -1.28 10.27
N ASN A 93 -1.69 -1.38 8.96
CA ASN A 93 -0.48 -0.99 8.25
C ASN A 93 -0.85 -0.10 7.07
N VAL A 94 -0.26 1.09 7.01
CA VAL A 94 -0.50 2.05 5.92
C VAL A 94 0.83 2.47 5.33
N VAL A 95 1.01 2.23 4.03
CA VAL A 95 2.18 2.67 3.27
C VAL A 95 1.87 4.01 2.61
N VAL A 96 2.76 4.99 2.79
CA VAL A 96 2.60 6.35 2.27
C VAL A 96 3.77 6.69 1.34
N PRO A 97 3.61 6.49 0.02
CA PRO A 97 4.66 6.82 -0.94
C PRO A 97 4.87 8.32 -1.14
N ALA A 98 3.83 9.12 -0.95
CA ALA A 98 3.89 10.56 -1.19
C ALA A 98 5.01 11.25 -0.39
N GLU A 99 5.72 12.13 -1.07
CA GLU A 99 6.72 13.03 -0.48
C GLU A 99 6.10 14.40 -0.15
N ARG A 100 6.83 15.20 0.62
CA ARG A 100 6.44 16.59 0.96
C ARG A 100 5.09 16.71 1.67
N VAL A 101 4.74 15.72 2.45
CA VAL A 101 3.56 15.80 3.32
C VAL A 101 3.85 16.82 4.43
N PRO A 102 2.94 17.79 4.71
CA PRO A 102 3.14 18.79 5.74
C PRO A 102 3.46 18.17 7.11
N LEU A 103 4.41 18.73 7.84
CA LEU A 103 4.83 18.21 9.14
C LEU A 103 3.66 18.10 10.12
N HIS A 104 2.77 19.10 10.15
CA HIS A 104 1.58 19.08 11.00
C HIS A 104 0.70 17.86 10.70
N ASP A 105 0.48 17.57 9.44
CA ASP A 105 -0.31 16.41 9.00
C ASP A 105 0.36 15.08 9.42
N ILE A 106 1.69 15.00 9.32
CA ILE A 106 2.45 13.84 9.79
C ILE A 106 2.25 13.62 11.29
N LEU A 107 2.32 14.68 12.10
CA LEU A 107 2.12 14.59 13.55
C LEU A 107 0.72 14.08 13.89
N VAL A 108 -0.31 14.54 13.18
CA VAL A 108 -1.69 14.07 13.35
C VAL A 108 -1.81 12.59 13.00
N MET A 109 -1.26 12.18 11.86
CA MET A 109 -1.29 10.79 11.42
C MET A 109 -0.58 9.85 12.41
N VAL A 110 0.61 10.23 12.87
CA VAL A 110 1.39 9.44 13.84
C VAL A 110 0.68 9.32 15.17
N SER A 111 0.09 10.40 15.67
CA SER A 111 -0.71 10.39 16.89
C SER A 111 -1.90 9.43 16.77
N LYS A 112 -2.62 9.48 15.67
CA LYS A 112 -3.76 8.59 15.40
C LYS A 112 -3.32 7.13 15.30
N ALA A 113 -2.24 6.86 14.57
CA ALA A 113 -1.71 5.50 14.43
C ALA A 113 -1.31 4.89 15.77
N LYS A 114 -0.63 5.66 16.62
CA LYS A 114 -0.28 5.22 17.99
C LYS A 114 -1.53 4.89 18.80
N ALA A 115 -2.54 5.75 18.79
CA ALA A 115 -3.79 5.54 19.52
C ALA A 115 -4.53 4.26 19.06
N MET A 116 -4.38 3.88 17.80
CA MET A 116 -5.04 2.72 17.20
C MET A 116 -4.15 1.47 17.12
N ASN A 117 -2.96 1.51 17.70
CA ASN A 117 -1.96 0.43 17.62
C ASN A 117 -1.69 0.00 16.18
N ALA A 118 -1.48 0.98 15.32
CA ALA A 118 -1.23 0.81 13.89
C ALA A 118 0.13 1.39 13.49
N ARG A 119 0.59 1.09 12.27
CA ARG A 119 1.88 1.52 11.72
C ARG A 119 1.69 2.31 10.44
N ILE A 120 2.50 3.35 10.30
CA ILE A 120 2.65 4.11 9.06
C ILE A 120 4.07 3.87 8.55
N ILE A 121 4.19 3.47 7.30
CA ILE A 121 5.44 3.28 6.59
C ILE A 121 5.60 4.42 5.59
N GLY A 122 6.42 5.38 5.93
CA GLY A 122 6.57 6.65 5.21
C GLY A 122 6.21 7.85 6.10
N PRO A 123 5.91 9.02 5.54
CA PRO A 123 5.88 9.41 4.09
C PRO A 123 7.22 9.23 3.36
N GLY A 124 7.17 9.28 2.02
CA GLY A 124 8.36 9.15 1.18
C GLY A 124 8.89 7.71 1.09
N SER A 125 8.05 6.72 1.33
CA SER A 125 8.43 5.30 1.25
C SER A 125 8.06 4.70 -0.11
N LEU A 126 9.01 4.01 -0.74
CA LEU A 126 8.71 3.22 -1.94
C LEU A 126 7.83 2.00 -1.65
N GLY A 127 7.73 1.59 -0.39
CA GLY A 127 6.90 0.48 0.04
C GLY A 127 7.65 -0.61 0.81
N LEU A 128 7.07 -1.78 0.82
CA LEU A 128 7.54 -2.99 1.50
C LEU A 128 7.69 -4.12 0.51
N ILE A 129 8.68 -4.98 0.72
CA ILE A 129 8.82 -6.21 -0.04
C ILE A 129 9.18 -7.37 0.88
N SER A 130 8.50 -8.50 0.68
CA SER A 130 8.88 -9.79 1.21
C SER A 130 9.23 -10.67 0.01
N PRO A 131 10.51 -10.92 -0.27
CA PRO A 131 10.95 -11.58 -1.50
C PRO A 131 10.27 -12.93 -1.72
N GLY A 132 9.75 -13.14 -2.93
CA GLY A 132 9.00 -14.35 -3.31
C GLY A 132 7.58 -14.43 -2.76
N LYS A 133 7.12 -13.48 -1.96
CA LYS A 133 5.82 -13.52 -1.29
C LYS A 133 4.89 -12.37 -1.68
N ALA A 134 5.28 -11.13 -1.39
CA ALA A 134 4.47 -9.96 -1.68
C ALA A 134 5.31 -8.69 -1.79
N SER A 135 4.79 -7.72 -2.53
CA SER A 135 5.26 -6.33 -2.60
C SER A 135 4.10 -5.38 -2.38
N ALA A 136 4.28 -4.35 -1.56
CA ALA A 136 3.28 -3.32 -1.32
C ALA A 136 3.89 -1.94 -1.56
N GLY A 137 3.38 -1.22 -2.53
CA GLY A 137 3.95 0.02 -3.06
C GLY A 137 4.45 -0.16 -4.49
N TRP A 138 5.48 0.56 -4.85
CA TRP A 138 6.07 0.49 -6.19
C TRP A 138 7.60 0.34 -6.16
N ILE A 139 8.08 -0.55 -5.35
CA ILE A 139 9.50 -0.89 -5.33
C ILE A 139 9.87 -1.35 -6.74
N GLY A 140 10.68 -0.52 -7.43
CA GLY A 140 11.01 -0.72 -8.83
C GLY A 140 11.91 -1.94 -9.06
N GLY A 141 11.71 -2.56 -10.21
CA GLY A 141 12.48 -3.70 -10.70
C GLY A 141 11.60 -4.88 -11.09
N ALA A 142 12.07 -5.65 -12.05
CA ALA A 142 11.41 -6.90 -12.41
C ALA A 142 11.49 -7.87 -11.23
N ARG A 143 10.43 -8.65 -11.05
CA ARG A 143 10.34 -9.66 -9.99
C ARG A 143 11.59 -10.56 -9.94
N GLU A 144 12.05 -10.99 -11.10
CA GLU A 144 13.21 -11.86 -11.24
C GLU A 144 14.49 -11.22 -10.69
N LEU A 145 14.72 -9.94 -10.93
CA LEU A 145 15.89 -9.20 -10.43
C LEU A 145 15.83 -9.05 -8.90
N ILE A 146 14.66 -8.80 -8.36
CA ILE A 146 14.47 -8.68 -6.92
C ILE A 146 14.72 -10.04 -6.25
N GLU A 147 14.08 -11.08 -6.75
CA GLU A 147 14.25 -12.44 -6.21
C GLU A 147 15.70 -12.92 -6.32
N GLU A 148 16.38 -12.62 -7.42
CA GLU A 148 17.79 -12.94 -7.59
C GLU A 148 18.69 -12.21 -6.59
N SER A 149 18.38 -10.95 -6.29
CA SER A 149 19.13 -10.14 -5.32
C SER A 149 19.03 -10.65 -3.89
N PHE A 150 17.93 -11.35 -3.57
CA PHE A 150 17.67 -11.87 -2.23
C PHE A 150 17.83 -13.41 -2.12
N ARG A 151 18.38 -14.07 -3.14
CA ARG A 151 18.64 -15.53 -3.05
C ARG A 151 19.67 -15.83 -1.94
N PRO A 152 19.37 -16.77 -1.04
CA PRO A 152 20.36 -17.22 -0.04
C PRO A 152 21.61 -17.76 -0.73
N GLY A 153 22.78 -17.36 -0.28
CA GLY A 153 24.06 -17.90 -0.75
C GLY A 153 24.78 -17.11 -1.84
N LYS A 154 24.19 -16.07 -2.42
CA LYS A 154 24.92 -15.14 -3.29
C LYS A 154 25.78 -14.20 -2.42
N ARG A 155 27.09 -14.50 -2.29
CA ARG A 155 28.03 -13.48 -1.78
C ARG A 155 28.00 -12.30 -2.74
N ARG A 156 27.74 -11.10 -2.24
CA ARG A 156 27.99 -9.88 -3.00
C ARG A 156 29.49 -9.85 -3.29
N SER A 157 29.87 -10.04 -4.54
CA SER A 157 31.20 -9.62 -4.99
C SER A 157 31.22 -8.09 -4.82
N HIS A 158 32.06 -7.61 -3.92
CA HIS A 158 32.31 -6.18 -3.77
C HIS A 158 32.88 -5.68 -5.10
N LEU A 159 32.14 -4.73 -5.74
CA LEU A 159 32.69 -3.81 -6.70
C LEU A 159 33.49 -2.75 -5.95
#